data_7fce402fe13576e820bfdcfc72054aa1
#
_entry.id   7fce402fe13576e820bfdcfc72054aa1
#
_cell.length_a   1.000
_cell.length_b   1.000
_cell.length_c   1.000
_cell.angle_alpha   90.00
_cell.angle_beta   90.00
_cell.angle_gamma   90.00
#
_symmetry.space_group_name_H-M   'P 1'
#
loop_
_entity.id
_entity.type
_entity.pdbx_description
1 polymer ?
#
loop_
_entity_poly.entity_id
_entity_poly.type
_entity_poly.pdbx_seq_one_letter_code
_entity_poly.pdbx_strand_id
1 'polypeptide(L)'
;TSDNALVAATKYGVETGRMPKALRRDMDAIWINKGVQPFGGGNRSVLIHTGQSALYEADGILEETLVHELAHTSLDGDHALATGWVAAQTSDPEFISTYARDYPQREDVAECFLPYLAVRYRADRISTNLKNIIEQTIPARIAYFDNLGLDLDLISNGTENEPSGEVPQSISLDQNHPNPFSRSTTIPFTTAEPTQVRITVVDSTGKEIMLLDDRFRNVGSHEVSWNGQDVQGRTMPNGVYFYQISSPEGSITKSMVLVR
;
A
#
# COMPACT_ATOMS: atom_id res chain seq x y z
N THR A 1 -20.31 9.12 13.64
CA THR A 1 -20.77 7.89 14.31
C THR A 1 -19.59 6.97 14.56
N SER A 2 -19.69 6.05 15.53
CA SER A 2 -18.64 5.05 15.84
C SER A 2 -18.24 4.23 14.60
N ASP A 3 -19.20 3.87 13.78
CA ASP A 3 -19.01 3.06 12.58
C ASP A 3 -18.10 3.75 11.55
N ASN A 4 -18.28 5.04 11.31
CA ASN A 4 -17.41 5.81 10.42
C ASN A 4 -15.96 5.91 10.95
N ALA A 5 -15.80 5.94 12.27
CA ALA A 5 -14.46 5.96 12.88
C ALA A 5 -13.75 4.60 12.70
N LEU A 6 -14.48 3.50 12.89
CA LEU A 6 -13.94 2.16 12.68
C LEU A 6 -13.54 1.92 11.22
N VAL A 7 -14.39 2.33 10.27
CA VAL A 7 -14.10 2.24 8.83
C VAL A 7 -12.81 3.00 8.49
N ALA A 8 -12.68 4.25 8.96
CA ALA A 8 -11.50 5.04 8.72
C ALA A 8 -10.25 4.43 9.38
N ALA A 9 -10.35 3.96 10.62
CA ALA A 9 -9.24 3.29 11.31
C ALA A 9 -8.79 2.02 10.59
N THR A 10 -9.71 1.20 10.12
CA THR A 10 -9.40 0.00 9.34
C THR A 10 -8.71 0.36 8.03
N LYS A 11 -9.28 1.31 7.27
CA LYS A 11 -8.69 1.75 5.99
C LYS A 11 -7.25 2.19 6.18
N TYR A 12 -7.01 3.19 7.01
CA TYR A 12 -5.68 3.78 7.15
C TYR A 12 -4.71 2.89 7.93
N GLY A 13 -5.21 2.00 8.80
CA GLY A 13 -4.40 0.95 9.39
C GLY A 13 -3.87 -0.03 8.35
N VAL A 14 -4.69 -0.42 7.36
CA VAL A 14 -4.28 -1.28 6.25
C VAL A 14 -3.30 -0.55 5.33
N GLU A 15 -3.62 0.68 4.90
CA GLU A 15 -2.74 1.44 4.00
C GLU A 15 -1.35 1.70 4.64
N THR A 16 -1.34 2.13 5.89
CA THR A 16 -0.09 2.33 6.64
C THR A 16 0.64 1.00 6.88
N GLY A 17 -0.10 -0.08 7.15
CA GLY A 17 0.44 -1.43 7.33
C GLY A 17 1.18 -1.97 6.10
N ARG A 18 0.83 -1.51 4.91
CA ARG A 18 1.49 -1.88 3.63
C ARG A 18 2.80 -1.13 3.38
N MET A 19 3.08 -0.08 4.14
CA MET A 19 4.32 0.67 3.97
C MET A 19 5.52 -0.14 4.45
N PRO A 20 6.74 0.10 3.93
CA PRO A 20 7.97 -0.57 4.38
C PRO A 20 8.14 -0.55 5.91
N LYS A 21 8.67 -1.61 6.47
CA LYS A 21 8.89 -1.73 7.93
C LYS A 21 9.74 -0.57 8.48
N ALA A 22 10.77 -0.14 7.74
CA ALA A 22 11.60 1.00 8.12
C ALA A 22 10.79 2.29 8.34
N LEU A 23 9.71 2.50 7.59
CA LEU A 23 8.83 3.67 7.71
C LEU A 23 7.80 3.55 8.85
N ARG A 24 7.59 2.36 9.39
CA ARG A 24 6.63 2.10 10.47
C ARG A 24 7.29 1.84 11.82
N ARG A 25 8.62 1.69 11.82
CA ARG A 25 9.43 1.33 13.00
C ARG A 25 9.15 2.24 14.19
N ASP A 26 9.05 3.53 13.95
CA ASP A 26 8.92 4.54 14.99
C ASP A 26 7.51 5.14 15.09
N MET A 27 6.52 4.50 14.47
CA MET A 27 5.14 4.97 14.48
C MET A 27 4.36 4.37 15.66
N ASP A 28 3.89 5.23 16.56
CA ASP A 28 3.06 4.85 17.72
C ASP A 28 1.56 5.07 17.46
N ALA A 29 1.20 6.01 16.58
CA ALA A 29 -0.20 6.38 16.38
C ALA A 29 -0.51 6.89 14.98
N ILE A 30 -1.76 6.66 14.56
CA ILE A 30 -2.37 7.30 13.40
C ILE A 30 -3.51 8.19 13.91
N TRP A 31 -3.41 9.50 13.69
CA TRP A 31 -4.45 10.46 14.01
C TRP A 31 -5.33 10.68 12.78
N ILE A 32 -6.60 10.33 12.88
CA ILE A 32 -7.55 10.41 11.77
C ILE A 32 -8.58 11.50 12.07
N ASN A 33 -8.53 12.58 11.32
CA ASN A 33 -9.41 13.72 11.42
C ASN A 33 -10.30 13.84 10.18
N LYS A 34 -11.39 14.56 10.33
CA LYS A 34 -12.19 15.01 9.18
C LYS A 34 -11.55 16.26 8.57
N GLY A 35 -11.84 16.50 7.27
CA GLY A 35 -11.43 17.73 6.60
C GLY A 35 -10.52 17.50 5.40
N VAL A 36 -10.12 18.60 4.78
CA VAL A 36 -9.32 18.67 3.55
C VAL A 36 -7.99 19.38 3.79
N GLN A 37 -7.40 19.18 4.94
CA GLN A 37 -6.07 19.71 5.25
C GLN A 37 -5.01 18.68 4.86
N PRO A 38 -3.77 19.12 4.52
CA PRO A 38 -2.68 18.19 4.23
C PRO A 38 -2.45 17.17 5.34
N PHE A 39 -1.86 16.04 5.00
CA PHE A 39 -1.35 15.09 5.98
C PHE A 39 -0.17 15.67 6.75
N GLY A 40 0.28 15.00 7.78
CA GLY A 40 1.45 15.38 8.55
C GLY A 40 2.10 14.14 9.17
N GLY A 41 3.43 14.12 9.14
CA GLY A 41 4.25 13.11 9.78
C GLY A 41 5.17 13.71 10.84
N GLY A 42 5.71 12.87 11.71
CA GLY A 42 6.62 13.22 12.77
C GLY A 42 6.08 12.93 14.17
N ASN A 43 6.89 13.16 15.18
CA ASN A 43 6.54 12.89 16.59
C ASN A 43 5.94 11.47 16.80
N ARG A 44 6.50 10.46 16.11
CA ARG A 44 6.09 9.06 16.15
C ARG A 44 4.62 8.85 15.75
N SER A 45 4.07 9.72 14.90
CA SER A 45 2.67 9.64 14.47
C SER A 45 2.46 10.20 13.06
N VAL A 46 1.38 9.74 12.44
CA VAL A 46 0.88 10.26 11.16
C VAL A 46 -0.49 10.88 11.37
N LEU A 47 -0.68 12.08 10.85
CA LEU A 47 -1.96 12.79 10.82
C LEU A 47 -2.60 12.65 9.45
N ILE A 48 -3.80 12.13 9.41
CA ILE A 48 -4.58 11.90 8.19
C ILE A 48 -5.87 12.70 8.26
N HIS A 49 -6.19 13.43 7.18
CA HIS A 49 -7.48 14.10 7.01
C HIS A 49 -8.29 13.36 5.94
N THR A 50 -9.45 12.82 6.33
CA THR A 50 -10.22 11.90 5.47
C THR A 50 -10.73 12.53 4.17
N GLY A 51 -11.04 13.82 4.17
CA GLY A 51 -11.42 14.54 2.95
C GLY A 51 -10.23 14.76 2.00
N GLN A 52 -9.05 15.04 2.55
CA GLN A 52 -7.82 15.18 1.77
C GLN A 52 -7.36 13.83 1.22
N SER A 53 -7.50 12.76 2.00
CA SER A 53 -7.23 11.40 1.54
C SER A 53 -8.03 11.05 0.27
N ALA A 54 -9.32 11.41 0.25
CA ALA A 54 -10.15 11.16 -0.93
C ALA A 54 -9.66 11.92 -2.18
N LEU A 55 -9.09 13.10 -2.02
CA LEU A 55 -8.46 13.84 -3.12
C LEU A 55 -7.16 13.16 -3.55
N TYR A 56 -6.30 12.79 -2.63
CA TYR A 56 -5.05 12.06 -2.93
C TYR A 56 -5.30 10.71 -3.61
N GLU A 57 -6.37 10.01 -3.24
CA GLU A 57 -6.79 8.79 -3.93
C GLU A 57 -7.26 9.06 -5.37
N ALA A 58 -8.07 10.11 -5.56
CA ALA A 58 -8.54 10.50 -6.89
C ALA A 58 -7.39 10.90 -7.81
N ASP A 59 -6.36 11.53 -7.25
CA ASP A 59 -5.14 11.95 -7.96
C ASP A 59 -4.10 10.81 -8.09
N GLY A 60 -4.31 9.67 -7.42
CA GLY A 60 -3.42 8.51 -7.43
C GLY A 60 -2.12 8.69 -6.65
N ILE A 61 -2.08 9.61 -5.68
CA ILE A 61 -0.87 9.98 -4.91
C ILE A 61 -0.97 9.67 -3.41
N LEU A 62 -1.97 8.91 -2.98
CA LEU A 62 -2.15 8.62 -1.55
C LEU A 62 -0.96 7.83 -0.96
N GLU A 63 -0.48 6.81 -1.68
CA GLU A 63 0.64 5.98 -1.23
C GLU A 63 1.93 6.80 -1.14
N GLU A 64 2.22 7.64 -2.14
CA GLU A 64 3.38 8.54 -2.15
C GLU A 64 3.33 9.52 -0.98
N THR A 65 2.16 10.10 -0.70
CA THR A 65 1.98 11.00 0.44
C THR A 65 2.21 10.27 1.76
N LEU A 66 1.69 9.03 1.91
CA LEU A 66 1.93 8.24 3.12
C LEU A 66 3.42 7.87 3.28
N VAL A 67 4.12 7.54 2.20
CA VAL A 67 5.58 7.32 2.23
C VAL A 67 6.31 8.57 2.74
N HIS A 68 5.95 9.74 2.24
CA HIS A 68 6.53 11.02 2.65
C HIS A 68 6.32 11.29 4.15
N GLU A 69 5.08 11.20 4.64
CA GLU A 69 4.76 11.49 6.05
C GLU A 69 5.36 10.45 7.01
N LEU A 70 5.45 9.21 6.59
CA LEU A 70 6.09 8.16 7.38
C LEU A 70 7.62 8.29 7.38
N ALA A 71 8.22 8.85 6.33
CA ALA A 71 9.63 9.21 6.33
C ALA A 71 9.93 10.27 7.39
N HIS A 72 9.09 11.31 7.51
CA HIS A 72 9.18 12.25 8.63
C HIS A 72 9.08 11.56 9.99
N THR A 73 8.18 10.60 10.11
CA THR A 73 7.92 9.90 11.38
C THR A 73 9.09 9.02 11.82
N SER A 74 9.74 8.32 10.88
CA SER A 74 10.68 7.24 11.18
C SER A 74 12.13 7.51 10.77
N LEU A 75 12.38 8.51 9.93
CA LEU A 75 13.74 8.80 9.45
C LEU A 75 14.28 10.15 9.91
N ASP A 76 13.46 11.19 9.99
CA ASP A 76 13.97 12.53 10.29
C ASP A 76 14.70 12.61 11.64
N GLY A 77 14.16 11.94 12.67
CA GLY A 77 14.74 11.97 14.01
C GLY A 77 16.20 11.52 14.06
N ASP A 78 16.53 10.51 13.27
CA ASP A 78 17.86 9.90 13.23
C ASP A 78 18.73 10.48 12.10
N HIS A 79 18.14 11.02 11.04
CA HIS A 79 18.87 11.30 9.81
C HIS A 79 18.90 12.78 9.39
N ALA A 80 17.86 13.58 9.64
CA ALA A 80 17.78 14.95 9.09
C ALA A 80 18.96 15.87 9.46
N LEU A 81 19.54 15.66 10.65
CA LEU A 81 20.71 16.40 11.15
C LEU A 81 21.97 15.53 11.28
N ALA A 82 21.94 14.27 10.82
CA ALA A 82 23.08 13.38 10.88
C ALA A 82 24.24 13.92 10.01
N THR A 83 25.45 13.85 10.53
CA THR A 83 26.64 14.35 9.81
C THR A 83 26.78 13.72 8.41
N GLY A 84 26.46 12.40 8.28
CA GLY A 84 26.48 11.71 7.00
C GLY A 84 25.47 12.23 6.00
N TRP A 85 24.23 12.56 6.45
CA TRP A 85 23.21 13.16 5.61
C TRP A 85 23.58 14.55 5.15
N VAL A 86 24.04 15.41 6.06
CA VAL A 86 24.47 16.77 5.74
C VAL A 86 25.66 16.77 4.78
N ALA A 87 26.57 15.81 4.92
CA ALA A 87 27.69 15.64 3.97
C ALA A 87 27.18 15.19 2.59
N ALA A 88 26.25 14.25 2.50
CA ALA A 88 25.63 13.82 1.26
C ALA A 88 24.88 15.00 0.58
N GLN A 89 24.11 15.73 1.35
CA GLN A 89 23.39 16.93 0.92
C GLN A 89 24.34 17.98 0.30
N THR A 90 25.50 18.19 0.92
CA THR A 90 26.51 19.14 0.44
C THR A 90 27.25 18.63 -0.81
N SER A 91 27.36 17.30 -0.97
CA SER A 91 28.08 16.68 -2.08
C SER A 91 27.23 16.56 -3.34
N ASP A 92 25.92 16.55 -3.22
CA ASP A 92 25.01 16.45 -4.35
C ASP A 92 24.94 17.77 -5.15
N PRO A 93 24.77 17.70 -6.49
CA PRO A 93 24.71 18.88 -7.33
C PRO A 93 23.54 19.80 -7.01
N GLU A 94 22.39 19.21 -6.64
CA GLU A 94 21.13 19.93 -6.45
C GLU A 94 20.26 19.25 -5.37
N PHE A 95 19.17 19.92 -4.99
CA PHE A 95 18.08 19.33 -4.23
C PHE A 95 17.06 18.70 -5.17
N ILE A 96 16.43 17.62 -4.71
CA ILE A 96 15.42 16.92 -5.51
C ILE A 96 14.16 17.76 -5.78
N SER A 97 13.88 18.72 -4.89
CA SER A 97 12.78 19.65 -5.03
C SER A 97 13.13 21.02 -4.44
N THR A 98 12.36 22.03 -4.82
CA THR A 98 12.46 23.37 -4.21
C THR A 98 12.07 23.36 -2.74
N TYR A 99 11.16 22.48 -2.35
CA TYR A 99 10.71 22.34 -0.97
C TYR A 99 11.81 21.75 -0.07
N ALA A 100 12.50 20.71 -0.54
CA ALA A 100 13.68 20.16 0.13
C ALA A 100 14.79 21.21 0.29
N ARG A 101 15.03 22.02 -0.77
CA ARG A 101 16.03 23.10 -0.73
C ARG A 101 15.69 24.20 0.26
N ASP A 102 14.43 24.61 0.31
CA ASP A 102 13.99 25.72 1.15
C ASP A 102 13.85 25.31 2.63
N TYR A 103 13.70 23.99 2.90
CA TYR A 103 13.60 23.42 4.24
C TYR A 103 14.52 22.20 4.45
N PRO A 104 15.84 22.33 4.24
CA PRO A 104 16.76 21.20 4.13
C PRO A 104 16.91 20.34 5.40
N GLN A 105 16.56 20.87 6.56
CA GLN A 105 16.62 20.16 7.84
C GLN A 105 15.30 19.51 8.23
N ARG A 106 14.26 19.77 7.48
CA ARG A 106 12.90 19.29 7.77
C ARG A 106 12.35 18.37 6.70
N GLU A 107 12.61 18.71 5.43
CA GLU A 107 11.89 18.12 4.30
C GLU A 107 12.79 17.23 3.42
N ASP A 108 14.10 17.48 3.43
CA ASP A 108 15.00 16.87 2.44
C ASP A 108 15.10 15.34 2.56
N VAL A 109 15.03 14.78 3.78
CA VAL A 109 15.02 13.33 3.98
C VAL A 109 13.73 12.72 3.39
N ALA A 110 12.58 13.26 3.73
CA ALA A 110 11.28 12.77 3.27
C ALA A 110 11.09 12.95 1.76
N GLU A 111 11.46 14.13 1.22
CA GLU A 111 11.43 14.43 -0.21
C GLU A 111 12.36 13.52 -1.05
N CYS A 112 13.51 13.11 -0.50
CA CYS A 112 14.45 12.23 -1.18
C CYS A 112 14.09 10.74 -1.06
N PHE A 113 13.30 10.35 -0.05
CA PHE A 113 13.06 8.94 0.21
C PHE A 113 12.18 8.28 -0.85
N LEU A 114 11.12 8.94 -1.31
CA LEU A 114 10.28 8.41 -2.40
C LEU A 114 11.05 8.25 -3.72
N PRO A 115 11.82 9.25 -4.21
CA PRO A 115 12.74 9.09 -5.34
C PRO A 115 13.75 7.95 -5.16
N TYR A 116 14.31 7.78 -3.96
CA TYR A 116 15.19 6.67 -3.63
C TYR A 116 14.49 5.32 -3.84
N LEU A 117 13.29 5.14 -3.28
CA LEU A 117 12.49 3.92 -3.49
C LEU A 117 12.21 3.68 -4.98
N ALA A 118 11.89 4.73 -5.72
CA ALA A 118 11.62 4.64 -7.14
C ALA A 118 12.83 4.12 -7.92
N VAL A 119 14.02 4.66 -7.71
CA VAL A 119 15.21 4.26 -8.47
C VAL A 119 15.78 2.91 -8.05
N ARG A 120 15.63 2.50 -6.79
CA ARG A 120 16.19 1.25 -6.26
C ARG A 120 15.25 0.06 -6.36
N TYR A 121 13.95 0.27 -6.12
CA TYR A 121 12.99 -0.82 -5.93
C TYR A 121 11.85 -0.82 -6.95
N ARG A 122 11.61 0.31 -7.62
CA ARG A 122 10.49 0.48 -8.55
C ARG A 122 10.90 1.16 -9.85
N ALA A 123 12.14 0.90 -10.30
CA ALA A 123 12.65 1.43 -11.57
C ALA A 123 11.80 1.02 -12.80
N ASP A 124 11.02 -0.06 -12.66
CA ASP A 124 10.01 -0.49 -13.64
C ASP A 124 8.81 0.46 -13.77
N ARG A 125 8.57 1.31 -12.77
CA ARG A 125 7.43 2.25 -12.73
C ARG A 125 7.75 3.67 -13.13
N ILE A 126 9.01 3.98 -13.36
CA ILE A 126 9.46 5.31 -13.77
C ILE A 126 10.14 5.26 -15.14
N SER A 127 10.07 6.36 -15.89
CA SER A 127 10.80 6.43 -17.16
C SER A 127 12.32 6.42 -16.92
N THR A 128 13.07 5.89 -17.89
CA THR A 128 14.53 5.93 -17.87
C THR A 128 15.07 7.36 -17.71
N ASN A 129 14.40 8.33 -18.31
CA ASN A 129 14.78 9.74 -18.18
C ASN A 129 14.59 10.23 -16.74
N LEU A 130 13.46 9.93 -16.08
CA LEU A 130 13.22 10.32 -14.69
C LEU A 130 14.23 9.64 -13.76
N LYS A 131 14.50 8.34 -13.95
CA LYS A 131 15.53 7.62 -13.22
C LYS A 131 16.89 8.33 -13.30
N ASN A 132 17.33 8.65 -14.52
CA ASN A 132 18.60 9.34 -14.74
C ASN A 132 18.63 10.72 -14.05
N ILE A 133 17.55 11.48 -14.12
CA ILE A 133 17.45 12.79 -13.45
C ILE A 133 17.65 12.61 -11.94
N ILE A 134 16.92 11.69 -11.30
CA ILE A 134 17.02 11.43 -9.86
C ILE A 134 18.46 11.04 -9.49
N GLU A 135 19.04 10.06 -10.18
CA GLU A 135 20.39 9.55 -9.92
C GLU A 135 21.50 10.58 -10.16
N GLN A 136 21.27 11.57 -11.03
CA GLN A 136 22.21 12.66 -11.26
C GLN A 136 22.02 13.82 -10.28
N THR A 137 20.82 14.01 -9.75
CA THR A 137 20.49 15.11 -8.84
C THR A 137 20.93 14.84 -7.41
N ILE A 138 20.68 13.60 -6.90
CA ILE A 138 20.91 13.25 -5.50
C ILE A 138 21.75 11.97 -5.30
N PRO A 139 22.87 11.77 -6.05
CA PRO A 139 23.63 10.51 -5.99
C PRO A 139 24.20 10.19 -4.59
N ALA A 140 24.66 11.18 -3.85
CA ALA A 140 25.23 10.98 -2.52
C ALA A 140 24.14 10.66 -1.46
N ARG A 141 22.96 11.30 -1.56
CA ARG A 141 21.81 10.97 -0.69
C ARG A 141 21.27 9.57 -0.98
N ILE A 142 21.24 9.14 -2.25
CA ILE A 142 20.90 7.77 -2.62
C ILE A 142 21.89 6.80 -1.99
N ALA A 143 23.21 7.05 -2.13
CA ALA A 143 24.24 6.23 -1.50
C ALA A 143 24.16 6.22 0.04
N TYR A 144 23.73 7.33 0.64
CA TYR A 144 23.47 7.38 2.08
C TYR A 144 22.37 6.40 2.49
N PHE A 145 21.23 6.41 1.81
CA PHE A 145 20.14 5.46 2.08
C PHE A 145 20.57 4.00 1.83
N ASP A 146 21.32 3.74 0.75
CA ASP A 146 21.85 2.39 0.45
C ASP A 146 22.69 1.83 1.62
N ASN A 147 23.38 2.68 2.35
CA ASN A 147 24.23 2.29 3.47
C ASN A 147 23.53 2.16 4.82
N LEU A 148 22.26 2.55 4.92
CA LEU A 148 21.50 2.47 6.19
C LEU A 148 21.03 1.05 6.53
N GLY A 149 20.99 0.14 5.55
CA GLY A 149 20.45 -1.21 5.77
C GLY A 149 18.98 -1.20 6.20
N LEU A 150 18.19 -0.30 5.62
CA LEU A 150 16.78 -0.16 5.95
C LEU A 150 16.01 -1.44 5.63
N ASP A 151 15.18 -1.89 6.56
CA ASP A 151 14.23 -2.97 6.31
C ASP A 151 13.07 -2.40 5.46
N LEU A 152 13.20 -2.60 4.16
CA LEU A 152 12.22 -2.15 3.18
C LEU A 152 11.24 -3.25 2.77
N ASP A 153 11.25 -4.37 3.47
CA ASP A 153 10.26 -5.42 3.26
C ASP A 153 8.87 -4.86 3.52
N LEU A 154 8.02 -5.04 2.55
CA LEU A 154 6.59 -4.85 2.73
C LEU A 154 6.12 -5.99 3.63
N ILE A 155 5.20 -5.73 4.55
CA ILE A 155 4.50 -6.84 5.17
C ILE A 155 3.72 -7.52 4.04
N SER A 156 4.23 -8.65 3.56
CA SER A 156 3.38 -9.63 2.92
C SER A 156 2.35 -10.03 3.96
N ASN A 157 1.07 -9.77 3.70
CA ASN A 157 -0.07 -10.00 4.60
C ASN A 157 0.20 -11.14 5.59
N GLY A 158 0.53 -10.74 6.83
CA GLY A 158 0.55 -11.55 8.03
C GLY A 158 1.14 -12.95 7.97
N THR A 159 2.47 -13.07 7.98
CA THR A 159 3.16 -14.16 8.69
C THR A 159 4.51 -13.64 9.15
N GLU A 160 4.59 -13.23 10.42
CA GLU A 160 5.87 -13.11 11.09
C GLU A 160 6.41 -14.51 11.36
N ASN A 161 7.71 -14.68 11.01
CA ASN A 161 8.59 -15.76 11.41
C ASN A 161 8.28 -17.17 10.91
N GLU A 162 8.84 -17.49 9.72
CA GLU A 162 9.45 -18.78 9.55
C GLU A 162 10.75 -18.63 8.74
N PRO A 163 11.81 -19.41 9.06
CA PRO A 163 13.04 -19.44 8.29
C PRO A 163 12.74 -19.95 6.89
N SER A 164 13.41 -19.40 5.90
CA SER A 164 13.32 -19.71 4.48
C SER A 164 13.17 -21.21 4.18
N GLY A 165 11.93 -21.65 4.15
CA GLY A 165 11.45 -22.85 3.52
C GLY A 165 10.19 -22.44 2.78
N GLU A 166 10.18 -22.56 1.48
CA GLU A 166 8.99 -22.40 0.67
C GLU A 166 7.88 -23.29 1.25
N VAL A 167 6.93 -22.68 1.98
CA VAL A 167 5.66 -23.35 2.24
C VAL A 167 4.85 -23.16 0.96
N PRO A 168 4.48 -24.21 0.24
CA PRO A 168 3.61 -24.08 -0.92
C PRO A 168 2.30 -23.46 -0.43
N GLN A 169 1.95 -22.26 -0.89
CA GLN A 169 0.60 -21.75 -0.70
C GLN A 169 -0.34 -22.69 -1.44
N SER A 170 -1.19 -23.40 -0.72
CA SER A 170 -2.14 -24.36 -1.32
C SER A 170 -3.15 -23.68 -2.23
N ILE A 171 -3.30 -22.36 -2.13
CA ILE A 171 -4.15 -21.54 -3.01
C ILE A 171 -3.42 -20.28 -3.48
N SER A 172 -3.69 -19.87 -4.73
CA SER A 172 -3.38 -18.54 -5.24
C SER A 172 -4.64 -17.89 -5.79
N LEU A 173 -4.72 -16.56 -5.67
CA LEU A 173 -5.85 -15.77 -6.15
C LEU A 173 -5.32 -14.77 -7.18
N ASP A 174 -5.89 -14.76 -8.39
CA ASP A 174 -5.51 -13.84 -9.43
C ASP A 174 -6.38 -12.58 -9.45
N GLN A 175 -5.94 -11.57 -10.20
CA GLN A 175 -6.71 -10.35 -10.39
C GLN A 175 -7.95 -10.68 -11.24
N ASN A 176 -9.10 -10.19 -10.80
CA ASN A 176 -10.35 -10.31 -11.57
C ASN A 176 -10.25 -9.59 -12.93
N HIS A 177 -10.92 -10.12 -13.93
CA HIS A 177 -11.00 -9.53 -15.26
C HIS A 177 -12.40 -9.63 -15.88
N PRO A 178 -12.88 -8.56 -16.53
CA PRO A 178 -12.30 -7.22 -16.57
C PRO A 178 -12.28 -6.53 -15.21
N ASN A 179 -11.36 -5.59 -15.01
CA ASN A 179 -11.33 -4.67 -13.88
C ASN A 179 -10.76 -3.32 -14.35
N PRO A 180 -11.53 -2.21 -14.32
CA PRO A 180 -12.94 -2.11 -13.89
C PRO A 180 -13.91 -2.93 -14.74
N PHE A 181 -15.07 -3.27 -14.16
CA PHE A 181 -16.14 -3.99 -14.87
C PHE A 181 -17.49 -3.29 -14.72
N SER A 182 -18.41 -3.57 -15.66
CA SER A 182 -19.73 -2.94 -15.67
C SER A 182 -20.91 -3.91 -15.50
N ARG A 183 -20.76 -5.16 -15.96
CA ARG A 183 -21.80 -6.19 -15.89
C ARG A 183 -21.38 -7.37 -15.04
N SER A 184 -20.25 -7.95 -15.34
CA SER A 184 -19.68 -9.09 -14.63
C SER A 184 -18.17 -9.09 -14.74
N THR A 185 -17.55 -9.75 -13.79
CA THR A 185 -16.10 -10.00 -13.76
C THR A 185 -15.86 -11.45 -13.39
N THR A 186 -14.77 -12.00 -13.88
CA THR A 186 -14.29 -13.36 -13.56
C THR A 186 -13.12 -13.26 -12.60
N ILE A 187 -13.10 -14.09 -11.60
CA ILE A 187 -12.07 -14.19 -10.56
C ILE A 187 -11.38 -15.53 -10.69
N PRO A 188 -10.20 -15.61 -11.30
CA PRO A 188 -9.43 -16.85 -11.39
C PRO A 188 -8.72 -17.14 -10.06
N PHE A 189 -8.54 -18.41 -9.75
CA PHE A 189 -7.72 -18.89 -8.64
C PHE A 189 -7.17 -20.28 -8.93
N THR A 190 -6.11 -20.67 -8.23
CA THR A 190 -5.55 -22.02 -8.34
C THR A 190 -5.43 -22.66 -6.98
N THR A 191 -5.55 -23.99 -6.96
CA THR A 191 -5.30 -24.83 -5.78
C THR A 191 -4.16 -25.79 -6.08
N ALA A 192 -3.11 -25.78 -5.25
CA ALA A 192 -1.95 -26.68 -5.39
C ALA A 192 -2.24 -28.07 -4.81
N GLU A 193 -3.24 -28.16 -3.93
CA GLU A 193 -3.73 -29.41 -3.34
C GLU A 193 -5.25 -29.36 -3.16
N PRO A 194 -5.90 -30.54 -2.98
CA PRO A 194 -7.35 -30.56 -2.74
C PRO A 194 -7.68 -29.89 -1.39
N THR A 195 -8.52 -28.84 -1.42
CA THR A 195 -8.84 -28.07 -0.22
C THR A 195 -10.25 -27.49 -0.25
N GLN A 196 -10.78 -27.18 0.93
CA GLN A 196 -12.03 -26.40 1.05
C GLN A 196 -11.73 -24.95 0.70
N VAL A 197 -12.50 -24.39 -0.21
CA VAL A 197 -12.39 -23.01 -0.67
C VAL A 197 -13.70 -22.27 -0.40
N ARG A 198 -13.60 -21.10 0.21
CA ARG A 198 -14.72 -20.15 0.35
C ARG A 198 -14.33 -18.83 -0.30
N ILE A 199 -15.15 -18.34 -1.25
CA ILE A 199 -14.92 -17.07 -1.93
C ILE A 199 -16.11 -16.15 -1.67
N THR A 200 -15.83 -14.99 -1.08
CA THR A 200 -16.83 -13.97 -0.74
C THR A 200 -16.50 -12.64 -1.39
N VAL A 201 -17.52 -11.88 -1.71
CA VAL A 201 -17.41 -10.45 -2.03
C VAL A 201 -17.85 -9.64 -0.83
N VAL A 202 -17.04 -8.65 -0.45
CA VAL A 202 -17.33 -7.72 0.63
C VAL A 202 -17.26 -6.28 0.11
N ASP A 203 -17.99 -5.37 0.75
CA ASP A 203 -17.86 -3.93 0.51
C ASP A 203 -16.66 -3.33 1.26
N SER A 204 -16.47 -2.02 1.10
CA SER A 204 -15.38 -1.27 1.76
C SER A 204 -15.49 -1.24 3.30
N THR A 205 -16.60 -1.72 3.87
CA THR A 205 -16.79 -1.84 5.33
C THR A 205 -16.49 -3.24 5.85
N GLY A 206 -16.14 -4.19 4.94
CA GLY A 206 -15.96 -5.60 5.27
C GLY A 206 -17.25 -6.39 5.36
N LYS A 207 -18.39 -5.78 5.03
CA LYS A 207 -19.69 -6.47 5.04
C LYS A 207 -19.78 -7.43 3.85
N GLU A 208 -20.13 -8.68 4.10
CA GLU A 208 -20.35 -9.69 3.06
C GLU A 208 -21.55 -9.28 2.18
N ILE A 209 -21.30 -9.18 0.89
CA ILE A 209 -22.27 -8.84 -0.16
C ILE A 209 -22.76 -10.11 -0.87
N MET A 210 -21.83 -11.02 -1.20
CA MET A 210 -22.12 -12.22 -1.94
C MET A 210 -21.14 -13.33 -1.58
N LEU A 211 -21.65 -14.52 -1.37
CA LEU A 211 -20.88 -15.76 -1.36
C LEU A 211 -20.83 -16.32 -2.79
N LEU A 212 -19.65 -16.38 -3.39
CA LEU A 212 -19.47 -16.87 -4.76
C LEU A 212 -19.17 -18.37 -4.83
N ASP A 213 -18.44 -18.89 -3.85
CA ASP A 213 -18.11 -20.29 -3.74
C ASP A 213 -17.93 -20.72 -2.28
N ASP A 214 -18.30 -21.96 -1.97
CA ASP A 214 -18.03 -22.61 -0.68
C ASP A 214 -18.00 -24.12 -0.89
N ARG A 215 -16.93 -24.60 -1.53
CA ARG A 215 -16.83 -26.00 -1.95
C ARG A 215 -15.41 -26.53 -1.80
N PHE A 216 -15.32 -27.84 -1.70
CA PHE A 216 -14.06 -28.56 -1.85
C PHE A 216 -13.60 -28.49 -3.31
N ARG A 217 -12.35 -28.06 -3.54
CA ARG A 217 -11.73 -27.94 -4.85
C ARG A 217 -10.57 -28.91 -4.98
N ASN A 218 -10.49 -29.56 -6.14
CA ASN A 218 -9.33 -30.38 -6.50
C ASN A 218 -8.18 -29.49 -7.00
N VAL A 219 -6.98 -30.05 -7.08
CA VAL A 219 -5.81 -29.40 -7.69
C VAL A 219 -6.13 -28.84 -9.06
N GLY A 220 -5.71 -27.63 -9.34
CA GLY A 220 -5.83 -27.01 -10.65
C GLY A 220 -6.35 -25.58 -10.64
N SER A 221 -6.61 -25.06 -11.84
CA SER A 221 -7.14 -23.72 -12.06
C SER A 221 -8.66 -23.74 -12.01
N HIS A 222 -9.22 -22.74 -11.36
CA HIS A 222 -10.65 -22.55 -11.14
C HIS A 222 -11.02 -21.10 -11.42
N GLU A 223 -12.30 -20.85 -11.62
CA GLU A 223 -12.83 -19.52 -11.76
C GLU A 223 -14.21 -19.41 -11.14
N VAL A 224 -14.55 -18.22 -10.64
CA VAL A 224 -15.90 -17.82 -10.26
C VAL A 224 -16.22 -16.47 -10.86
N SER A 225 -17.49 -16.15 -11.00
CA SER A 225 -17.91 -14.86 -11.57
C SER A 225 -18.82 -14.10 -10.61
N TRP A 226 -18.69 -12.78 -10.63
CA TRP A 226 -19.61 -11.88 -9.94
C TRP A 226 -20.24 -10.89 -10.93
N ASN A 227 -21.55 -10.73 -10.84
CA ASN A 227 -22.34 -9.87 -11.71
C ASN A 227 -22.66 -8.49 -11.10
N GLY A 228 -22.00 -8.13 -9.99
CA GLY A 228 -22.24 -6.86 -9.30
C GLY A 228 -23.60 -6.80 -8.58
N GLN A 229 -24.11 -7.93 -8.10
CA GLN A 229 -25.36 -8.01 -7.31
C GLN A 229 -25.08 -8.61 -5.94
N ASP A 230 -25.95 -8.30 -4.98
CA ASP A 230 -25.95 -8.94 -3.66
C ASP A 230 -26.75 -10.25 -3.66
N VAL A 231 -26.83 -10.90 -2.49
CA VAL A 231 -27.56 -12.17 -2.30
C VAL A 231 -29.07 -12.06 -2.56
N GLN A 232 -29.65 -10.85 -2.54
CA GLN A 232 -31.04 -10.59 -2.88
C GLN A 232 -31.26 -10.22 -4.35
N GLY A 233 -30.18 -10.24 -5.19
CA GLY A 233 -30.23 -9.85 -6.58
C GLY A 233 -30.28 -8.33 -6.80
N ARG A 234 -30.05 -7.52 -5.78
CA ARG A 234 -30.03 -6.05 -5.89
C ARG A 234 -28.69 -5.63 -6.51
N THR A 235 -28.77 -4.75 -7.48
CA THR A 235 -27.59 -4.17 -8.11
C THR A 235 -26.79 -3.33 -7.11
N MET A 236 -25.50 -3.61 -7.01
CA MET A 236 -24.60 -2.84 -6.16
C MET A 236 -24.21 -1.50 -6.81
N PRO A 237 -24.02 -0.44 -6.02
CA PRO A 237 -23.55 0.86 -6.50
C PRO A 237 -22.17 0.77 -7.16
N ASN A 238 -21.83 1.79 -7.97
CA ASN A 238 -20.45 1.97 -8.43
C ASN A 238 -19.52 2.15 -7.24
N GLY A 239 -18.36 1.52 -7.29
CA GLY A 239 -17.41 1.60 -6.19
C GLY A 239 -16.39 0.50 -6.19
N VAL A 240 -15.53 0.53 -5.16
CA VAL A 240 -14.53 -0.50 -4.89
C VAL A 240 -15.17 -1.58 -4.02
N TYR A 241 -14.97 -2.82 -4.43
CA TYR A 241 -15.35 -4.04 -3.70
C TYR A 241 -14.10 -4.88 -3.50
N PHE A 242 -14.16 -5.79 -2.54
CA PHE A 242 -13.09 -6.74 -2.30
C PHE A 242 -13.63 -8.17 -2.46
N TYR A 243 -12.81 -9.05 -2.96
CA TYR A 243 -13.11 -10.48 -2.96
C TYR A 243 -12.02 -11.20 -2.19
N GLN A 244 -12.45 -12.11 -1.33
CA GLN A 244 -11.59 -12.88 -0.47
C GLN A 244 -11.79 -14.36 -0.76
N ILE A 245 -10.68 -15.06 -0.95
CA ILE A 245 -10.62 -16.52 -0.93
C ILE A 245 -10.05 -16.95 0.41
N SER A 246 -10.67 -17.95 1.03
CA SER A 246 -10.20 -18.53 2.28
C SER A 246 -10.19 -20.06 2.21
N SER A 247 -9.22 -20.66 2.89
CA SER A 247 -9.05 -22.08 3.12
C SER A 247 -8.67 -22.33 4.59
N PRO A 248 -8.55 -23.59 5.02
CA PRO A 248 -8.05 -23.90 6.37
C PRO A 248 -6.65 -23.33 6.67
N GLU A 249 -5.85 -23.03 5.65
CA GLU A 249 -4.47 -22.55 5.78
C GLU A 249 -4.35 -21.02 5.78
N GLY A 250 -5.41 -20.29 5.41
CA GLY A 250 -5.39 -18.82 5.40
C GLY A 250 -6.34 -18.21 4.39
N SER A 251 -6.19 -16.91 4.19
CA SER A 251 -7.02 -16.16 3.24
C SER A 251 -6.19 -15.16 2.43
N ILE A 252 -6.64 -14.91 1.20
CA ILE A 252 -6.09 -13.90 0.28
C ILE A 252 -7.23 -12.98 -0.14
N THR A 253 -6.97 -11.66 -0.13
CA THR A 253 -7.97 -10.66 -0.53
C THR A 253 -7.41 -9.79 -1.65
N LYS A 254 -8.26 -9.46 -2.63
CA LYS A 254 -7.95 -8.49 -3.69
C LYS A 254 -9.11 -7.53 -3.89
N SER A 255 -8.82 -6.38 -4.52
CA SER A 255 -9.82 -5.36 -4.84
C SER A 255 -10.30 -5.47 -6.29
N MET A 256 -11.53 -4.99 -6.54
CA MET A 256 -12.13 -4.83 -7.85
C MET A 256 -13.00 -3.58 -7.92
N VAL A 257 -13.16 -3.01 -9.09
CA VAL A 257 -13.89 -1.77 -9.31
C VAL A 257 -15.11 -2.02 -10.20
N LEU A 258 -16.30 -1.70 -9.68
CA LEU A 258 -17.55 -1.73 -10.42
C LEU A 258 -17.88 -0.33 -10.93
N VAL A 259 -18.07 -0.18 -12.25
CA VAL A 259 -18.43 1.08 -12.92
C VAL A 259 -19.53 0.79 -13.95
N ARG A 260 -20.70 1.39 -13.78
CA ARG A 260 -21.85 1.26 -14.70
C ARG A 260 -22.26 2.60 -15.26
#